data_a8ae010bd03c2643302499ae54d500ea
#
_entry.id   a8ae010bd03c2643302499ae54d500ea
#
_cell.length_a   1.000
_cell.length_b   1.000
_cell.length_c   1.000
_cell.angle_alpha   90.00
_cell.angle_beta   90.00
_cell.angle_gamma   90.00
#
_symmetry.space_group_name_H-M   'P 1'
#
loop_
_entity.id
_entity.type
_entity.pdbx_description
1 polymer ?
#
loop_
_entity_poly.entity_id
_entity_poly.type
_entity_poly.pdbx_seq_one_letter_code
_entity_poly.pdbx_strand_id
1 'polypeptide(L)'
;MKTHFNAITNAFQTAGITYDCGCRQNYYAYVYPDQPYEIHLCKVFWQAPAIGTDSKAGTLIHEMSHFNVVAGTDDWAYGQTNAKNLAITDPNKAVENADSHEYFSENTPALP
;
A
#
# COMPACT_ATOMS: atom_id res chain seq x y z
N MET A 1 -6.92 -4.22 -11.14
CA MET A 1 -5.58 -4.39 -10.52
C MET A 1 -4.46 -3.84 -11.41
N LYS A 2 -4.40 -4.23 -12.69
CA LYS A 2 -3.34 -3.74 -13.59
C LYS A 2 -3.35 -2.21 -13.75
N THR A 3 -4.52 -1.62 -13.94
CA THR A 3 -4.68 -0.17 -14.06
C THR A 3 -4.19 0.54 -12.80
N HIS A 4 -4.49 -0.01 -11.62
CA HIS A 4 -4.03 0.52 -10.34
C HIS A 4 -2.49 0.52 -10.26
N PHE A 5 -1.84 -0.58 -10.64
CA PHE A 5 -0.38 -0.65 -10.62
C PHE A 5 0.27 0.28 -11.64
N ASN A 6 -0.35 0.47 -12.80
CA ASN A 6 0.14 1.47 -13.77
C ASN A 6 0.08 2.88 -13.17
N ALA A 7 -1.01 3.22 -12.48
CA ALA A 7 -1.17 4.51 -11.82
C ALA A 7 -0.18 4.69 -10.66
N ILE A 8 0.03 3.64 -9.86
CA ILE A 8 1.01 3.66 -8.75
C ILE A 8 2.41 3.88 -9.29
N THR A 9 2.82 3.12 -10.30
CA THR A 9 4.14 3.25 -10.94
C THR A 9 4.34 4.64 -11.49
N ASN A 10 3.36 5.16 -12.21
CA ASN A 10 3.43 6.49 -12.79
C ASN A 10 3.57 7.57 -11.71
N ALA A 11 2.86 7.44 -10.59
CA ALA A 11 2.95 8.38 -9.49
C ALA A 11 4.35 8.40 -8.87
N PHE A 12 4.96 7.24 -8.65
CA PHE A 12 6.33 7.17 -8.13
C PHE A 12 7.36 7.75 -9.10
N GLN A 13 7.13 7.63 -10.41
CA GLN A 13 8.07 8.13 -11.44
C GLN A 13 7.94 9.62 -11.69
N THR A 14 6.74 10.19 -11.61
CA THR A 14 6.46 11.54 -12.11
C THR A 14 5.95 12.52 -11.07
N ALA A 15 5.38 12.05 -9.97
CA ALA A 15 4.82 12.93 -8.94
C ALA A 15 5.90 13.43 -7.98
N GLY A 16 5.74 14.64 -7.48
CA GLY A 16 6.54 15.16 -6.37
C GLY A 16 6.00 14.62 -5.05
N ILE A 17 6.63 13.58 -4.51
CA ILE A 17 6.18 12.93 -3.28
C ILE A 17 6.81 13.62 -2.08
N THR A 18 5.97 13.99 -1.09
CA THR A 18 6.45 14.51 0.19
C THR A 18 6.36 13.41 1.24
N TYR A 19 7.50 13.12 1.88
CA TYR A 19 7.55 12.17 2.99
C TYR A 19 7.65 12.91 4.30
N ASP A 20 6.65 12.73 5.17
CA ASP A 20 6.67 13.24 6.54
C ASP A 20 7.22 12.15 7.46
N CYS A 21 8.41 12.35 7.98
CA CYS A 21 9.10 11.39 8.85
C CYS A 21 8.86 11.65 10.33
N GLY A 22 7.97 12.56 10.68
CA GLY A 22 7.73 12.98 12.06
C GLY A 22 6.69 12.20 12.83
N CYS A 23 6.00 11.26 12.20
CA CYS A 23 4.97 10.47 12.86
C CYS A 23 5.58 9.53 13.89
N ARG A 24 5.05 9.59 15.15
CA ARG A 24 5.53 8.76 16.28
C ARG A 24 4.55 7.68 16.70
N GLN A 25 3.49 7.46 15.91
CA GLN A 25 2.48 6.45 16.18
C GLN A 25 3.00 5.04 15.85
N ASN A 26 2.38 4.02 16.45
CA ASN A 26 2.75 2.63 16.22
C ASN A 26 2.07 2.06 14.96
N TYR A 27 2.15 2.79 13.86
CA TYR A 27 1.73 2.35 12.53
C TYR A 27 2.94 2.20 11.63
N TYR A 28 2.72 1.57 10.46
CA TYR A 28 3.70 1.64 9.37
C TYR A 28 3.71 3.04 8.76
N ALA A 29 2.58 3.51 8.31
CA ALA A 29 2.42 4.79 7.66
C ALA A 29 0.94 5.14 7.53
N TYR A 30 0.63 6.36 7.10
CA TYR A 30 -0.73 6.73 6.73
C TYR A 30 -0.72 7.85 5.70
N VAL A 31 -1.84 7.99 5.00
CA VAL A 31 -2.09 9.09 4.08
C VAL A 31 -3.52 9.60 4.24
N TYR A 32 -3.76 10.80 3.74
CA TYR A 32 -5.11 11.31 3.53
C TYR A 32 -5.41 11.19 2.03
N PRO A 33 -6.43 10.41 1.63
CA PRO A 33 -6.69 10.12 0.21
C PRO A 33 -6.90 11.34 -0.68
N ASP A 34 -7.34 12.45 -0.12
CA ASP A 34 -7.56 13.72 -0.82
C ASP A 34 -6.36 14.67 -0.76
N GLN A 35 -5.25 14.25 -0.18
CA GLN A 35 -4.01 15.02 -0.10
C GLN A 35 -2.84 14.29 -0.78
N PRO A 36 -2.87 14.15 -2.11
CA PRO A 36 -1.77 13.52 -2.83
C PRO A 36 -0.59 14.49 -2.84
N TYR A 37 0.52 14.05 -2.77
CA TYR A 37 1.28 12.84 -2.64
C TYR A 37 2.06 12.92 -1.34
N GLU A 38 1.37 13.17 -0.23
CA GLU A 38 1.97 13.32 1.10
C GLU A 38 1.81 12.01 1.87
N ILE A 39 2.94 11.37 2.20
CA ILE A 39 2.98 10.09 2.92
C ILE A 39 3.62 10.31 4.27
N HIS A 40 2.88 9.98 5.33
CA HIS A 40 3.35 10.08 6.71
C HIS A 40 3.94 8.74 7.15
N LEU A 41 5.25 8.72 7.43
CA LEU A 41 5.98 7.52 7.82
C LEU A 41 6.05 7.45 9.35
N CYS A 42 5.63 6.33 9.93
CA CYS A 42 5.52 6.14 11.36
C CYS A 42 6.54 5.14 11.90
N LYS A 43 6.49 4.84 13.20
CA LYS A 43 7.55 4.07 13.88
C LYS A 43 7.80 2.71 13.26
N VAL A 44 6.74 1.96 12.93
CA VAL A 44 6.87 0.58 12.46
C VAL A 44 7.52 0.54 11.08
N PHE A 45 7.31 1.57 10.25
CA PHE A 45 7.94 1.67 8.94
C PHE A 45 9.47 1.53 9.03
N TRP A 46 10.08 2.24 9.98
CA TRP A 46 11.55 2.27 10.11
C TRP A 46 12.14 0.93 10.55
N GLN A 47 11.34 0.08 11.19
CA GLN A 47 11.73 -1.24 11.65
C GLN A 47 11.46 -2.34 10.60
N ALA A 48 10.69 -2.03 9.56
CA ALA A 48 10.34 -3.00 8.53
C ALA A 48 11.54 -3.32 7.62
N PRO A 49 11.58 -4.54 7.03
CA PRO A 49 12.59 -4.85 6.03
C PRO A 49 12.41 -4.01 4.78
N ALA A 50 13.48 -3.83 4.00
CA ALA A 50 13.42 -3.04 2.76
C ALA A 50 12.50 -3.69 1.72
N ILE A 51 12.56 -5.01 1.60
CA ILE A 51 11.74 -5.82 0.68
C ILE A 51 11.21 -7.06 1.43
N GLY A 52 10.28 -7.77 0.82
CA GLY A 52 9.66 -8.95 1.40
C GLY A 52 8.29 -8.63 1.98
N THR A 53 7.77 -9.50 2.86
CA THR A 53 6.45 -9.33 3.46
C THR A 53 6.45 -8.15 4.44
N ASP A 54 5.43 -7.30 4.34
CA ASP A 54 5.26 -6.11 5.19
C ASP A 54 6.51 -5.22 5.18
N SER A 55 7.06 -5.02 3.98
CA SER A 55 8.29 -4.27 3.75
C SER A 55 8.08 -2.76 3.69
N LYS A 56 9.20 -2.01 3.72
CA LYS A 56 9.17 -0.56 3.45
C LYS A 56 8.64 -0.29 2.03
N ALA A 57 9.16 -1.01 1.04
CA ALA A 57 8.73 -0.85 -0.36
C ALA A 57 7.25 -1.15 -0.52
N GLY A 58 6.77 -2.25 0.06
CA GLY A 58 5.37 -2.64 0.01
C GLY A 58 4.45 -1.64 0.72
N THR A 59 4.90 -1.11 1.85
CA THR A 59 4.17 -0.07 2.59
C THR A 59 3.96 1.18 1.74
N LEU A 60 4.98 1.61 1.00
CA LEU A 60 4.84 2.77 0.11
C LEU A 60 3.82 2.51 -1.00
N ILE A 61 3.78 1.29 -1.55
CA ILE A 61 2.78 0.89 -2.55
C ILE A 61 1.38 0.91 -1.95
N HIS A 62 1.22 0.36 -0.74
CA HIS A 62 -0.03 0.37 0.01
C HIS A 62 -0.55 1.81 0.16
N GLU A 63 0.28 2.71 0.68
CA GLU A 63 -0.13 4.10 0.92
C GLU A 63 -0.41 4.85 -0.37
N MET A 64 0.43 4.69 -1.40
CA MET A 64 0.21 5.33 -2.70
C MET A 64 -1.13 4.91 -3.31
N SER A 65 -1.55 3.67 -3.09
CA SER A 65 -2.82 3.17 -3.63
C SER A 65 -4.04 3.86 -3.04
N HIS A 66 -3.96 4.41 -1.84
CA HIS A 66 -5.07 5.09 -1.19
C HIS A 66 -5.45 6.42 -1.84
N PHE A 67 -4.53 7.11 -2.49
CA PHE A 67 -4.83 8.41 -3.08
C PHE A 67 -5.93 8.30 -4.13
N ASN A 68 -6.94 9.16 -4.03
CA ASN A 68 -8.09 9.17 -4.95
C ASN A 68 -7.66 9.31 -6.42
N VAL A 69 -6.60 10.06 -6.67
CA VAL A 69 -6.07 10.31 -8.02
C VAL A 69 -5.20 9.16 -8.54
N VAL A 70 -4.92 8.15 -7.72
CA VAL A 70 -4.10 6.99 -8.09
C VAL A 70 -4.98 5.75 -8.25
N ALA A 71 -5.39 5.14 -7.14
CA ALA A 71 -6.21 3.93 -7.17
C ALA A 71 -7.44 4.02 -6.25
N GLY A 72 -7.44 4.96 -5.31
CA GLY A 72 -8.58 5.17 -4.42
C GLY A 72 -8.94 3.97 -3.57
N THR A 73 -7.94 3.16 -3.17
CA THR A 73 -8.20 1.96 -2.37
C THR A 73 -8.55 2.30 -0.94
N ASP A 74 -9.19 1.34 -0.27
CA ASP A 74 -9.52 1.40 1.14
C ASP A 74 -8.84 0.24 1.89
N ASP A 75 -8.90 0.28 3.21
CA ASP A 75 -8.38 -0.77 4.08
C ASP A 75 -9.50 -1.75 4.44
N TRP A 76 -9.92 -2.58 3.49
CA TRP A 76 -10.96 -3.57 3.69
C TRP A 76 -10.51 -4.76 4.53
N ALA A 77 -9.23 -5.14 4.40
CA ALA A 77 -8.64 -6.25 5.12
C ALA A 77 -7.14 -6.00 5.31
N TYR A 78 -6.65 -6.29 6.51
CA TYR A 78 -5.23 -6.19 6.85
C TYR A 78 -4.61 -7.57 6.97
N GLY A 79 -3.35 -7.70 6.54
CA GLY A 79 -2.57 -8.92 6.64
C GLY A 79 -2.84 -9.89 5.50
N GLN A 80 -1.89 -10.80 5.28
CA GLN A 80 -1.95 -11.74 4.15
C GLN A 80 -3.15 -12.68 4.21
N THR A 81 -3.43 -13.26 5.38
CA THR A 81 -4.54 -14.20 5.54
C THR A 81 -5.87 -13.53 5.25
N ASN A 82 -6.10 -12.34 5.82
CA ASN A 82 -7.35 -11.62 5.60
C ASN A 82 -7.48 -11.14 4.15
N ALA A 83 -6.39 -10.70 3.53
CA ALA A 83 -6.41 -10.29 2.13
C ALA A 83 -6.73 -11.46 1.20
N LYS A 84 -6.17 -12.66 1.46
CA LYS A 84 -6.50 -13.88 0.70
C LYS A 84 -7.96 -14.25 0.85
N ASN A 85 -8.50 -14.19 2.07
CA ASN A 85 -9.91 -14.49 2.32
C ASN A 85 -10.81 -13.49 1.60
N LEU A 86 -10.45 -12.22 1.60
CA LEU A 86 -11.21 -11.19 0.87
C LEU A 86 -11.24 -11.48 -0.63
N ALA A 87 -10.12 -11.90 -1.21
CA ALA A 87 -10.03 -12.23 -2.63
C ALA A 87 -10.96 -13.39 -3.00
N ILE A 88 -11.17 -14.33 -2.08
CA ILE A 88 -12.07 -15.47 -2.28
C ILE A 88 -13.54 -15.07 -2.10
N THR A 89 -13.83 -14.31 -1.04
CA THR A 89 -15.22 -14.01 -0.62
C THR A 89 -15.81 -12.79 -1.33
N ASP A 90 -14.96 -11.81 -1.67
CA ASP A 90 -15.40 -10.58 -2.33
C ASP A 90 -14.27 -10.01 -3.22
N PRO A 91 -14.06 -10.58 -4.41
CA PRO A 91 -12.98 -10.13 -5.30
C PRO A 91 -13.11 -8.68 -5.75
N ASN A 92 -14.30 -8.12 -5.79
CA ASN A 92 -14.50 -6.71 -6.13
C ASN A 92 -13.89 -5.79 -5.07
N LYS A 93 -14.04 -6.12 -3.78
CA LYS A 93 -13.38 -5.39 -2.70
C LYS A 93 -11.89 -5.66 -2.67
N ALA A 94 -11.46 -6.87 -3.02
CA ALA A 94 -10.04 -7.22 -3.03
C ALA A 94 -9.25 -6.33 -4.00
N VAL A 95 -9.78 -6.00 -5.17
CA VAL A 95 -9.10 -5.11 -6.12
C VAL A 95 -9.09 -3.65 -5.66
N GLU A 96 -9.86 -3.32 -4.62
CA GLU A 96 -9.89 -2.00 -4.02
C GLU A 96 -9.31 -2.00 -2.59
N ASN A 97 -8.59 -3.06 -2.22
CA ASN A 97 -7.95 -3.20 -0.92
C ASN A 97 -6.46 -2.90 -1.00
N ALA A 98 -5.97 -1.98 -0.16
CA ALA A 98 -4.58 -1.55 -0.20
C ALA A 98 -3.60 -2.68 0.09
N ASP A 99 -3.85 -3.51 1.12
CA ASP A 99 -2.97 -4.64 1.45
C ASP A 99 -2.93 -5.68 0.34
N SER A 100 -4.00 -5.86 -0.42
CA SER A 100 -3.97 -6.76 -1.58
C SER A 100 -2.97 -6.28 -2.64
N HIS A 101 -2.86 -4.97 -2.85
CA HIS A 101 -1.85 -4.40 -3.74
C HIS A 101 -0.44 -4.59 -3.19
N GLU A 102 -0.26 -4.35 -1.90
CA GLU A 102 1.02 -4.54 -1.24
C GLU A 102 1.50 -5.98 -1.37
N TYR A 103 0.67 -6.95 -0.97
CA TYR A 103 1.08 -8.36 -0.96
C TYR A 103 1.25 -8.94 -2.36
N PHE A 104 0.49 -8.47 -3.33
CA PHE A 104 0.70 -8.86 -4.71
C PHE A 104 2.09 -8.42 -5.20
N SER A 105 2.49 -7.19 -4.88
CA SER A 105 3.78 -6.65 -5.32
C SER A 105 4.95 -7.21 -4.53
N GLU A 106 4.78 -7.51 -3.24
CA GLU A 106 5.82 -8.14 -2.41
C GLU A 106 6.11 -9.56 -2.85
N ASN A 107 5.07 -10.29 -3.30
CA ASN A 107 5.17 -11.66 -3.82
C ASN A 107 5.96 -12.59 -2.89
N THR A 108 5.62 -12.58 -1.58
CA THR A 108 6.28 -13.41 -0.58
C THR A 108 5.27 -14.21 0.25
N PRO A 109 5.40 -15.54 0.32
CA PRO A 109 6.37 -16.34 -0.45
C PRO A 109 6.10 -16.24 -1.95
N ALA A 110 7.17 -16.28 -2.74
CA ALA A 110 7.05 -16.15 -4.18
C ALA A 110 6.18 -17.26 -4.77
N LEU A 111 5.28 -16.87 -5.69
CA LEU A 111 4.46 -17.84 -6.41
C LEU A 111 5.27 -18.49 -7.52
N PRO A 112 5.05 -19.82 -7.76
CA PRO A 112 5.75 -20.50 -8.85
C PRO A 112 5.34 -20.00 -10.21
#